data_5e035d9e392691225cb83d1b1411377e
#
_entry.id   5e035d9e392691225cb83d1b1411377e
#
_cell.length_a   1.000
_cell.length_b   1.000
_cell.length_c   1.000
_cell.angle_alpha   90.00
_cell.angle_beta   90.00
_cell.angle_gamma   90.00
#
_symmetry.space_group_name_H-M   'P 1'
#
loop_
_entity.id
_entity.type
_entity.pdbx_description
1 polymer ?
#
loop_
_entity_poly.entity_id
_entity_poly.type
_entity_poly.pdbx_seq_one_letter_code
_entity_poly.pdbx_strand_id
1 'polypeptide(L)'
;MMNDPITKVMQDASEIVRYDEVGIPLYIREGLLSSYPDHRALCHWHEDIEWVQIRSGQMNYYINGKRVLLNAGEAIIVNSRQMHYGYSENGQECDFICILCHPKILTANSVLYQSYITPVLSNPALEYLHLKPENPEDAKALQTLPEILRLKKEQPTAYEIEAAALLS
;
A
#
# COMPACT_ATOMS: atom_id res chain seq x y z
N MET A 1 -9.48 18.59 -8.90
CA MET A 1 -9.73 18.63 -7.46
C MET A 1 -8.84 17.59 -6.83
N MET A 2 -7.88 17.99 -6.02
CA MET A 2 -7.17 17.07 -5.14
C MET A 2 -8.20 16.48 -4.18
N ASN A 3 -8.48 15.19 -4.30
CA ASN A 3 -9.29 14.50 -3.32
C ASN A 3 -8.55 14.56 -1.99
N ASP A 4 -9.22 15.15 -1.02
CA ASP A 4 -8.76 15.32 0.36
C ASP A 4 -8.25 13.98 0.91
N PRO A 5 -7.00 13.89 1.41
CA PRO A 5 -6.42 12.65 1.92
C PRO A 5 -6.96 12.29 3.32
N ILE A 6 -8.23 12.57 3.59
CA ILE A 6 -8.82 12.23 4.88
C ILE A 6 -9.06 10.73 4.92
N THR A 7 -8.12 10.02 5.52
CA THR A 7 -8.30 8.65 5.98
C THR A 7 -9.50 8.63 6.93
N LYS A 8 -10.57 7.96 6.53
CA LYS A 8 -11.77 7.85 7.37
C LYS A 8 -11.62 6.67 8.33
N VAL A 9 -11.13 6.98 9.53
CA VAL A 9 -10.88 5.99 10.59
C VAL A 9 -12.08 5.94 11.54
N MET A 10 -12.53 4.72 11.84
CA MET A 10 -13.59 4.43 12.80
C MET A 10 -13.05 4.43 14.25
N GLN A 11 -13.93 4.32 15.25
CA GLN A 11 -13.55 4.30 16.67
C GLN A 11 -12.64 3.14 17.06
N ASP A 12 -12.74 2.00 16.35
CA ASP A 12 -11.87 0.84 16.53
C ASP A 12 -10.57 0.91 15.71
N ALA A 13 -10.27 2.08 15.15
CA ALA A 13 -9.16 2.34 14.25
C ALA A 13 -9.25 1.63 12.89
N SER A 14 -10.37 1.00 12.53
CA SER A 14 -10.55 0.49 11.17
C SER A 14 -10.73 1.63 10.17
N GLU A 15 -10.13 1.51 9.00
CA GLU A 15 -10.29 2.45 7.91
C GLU A 15 -11.40 2.00 6.96
N ILE A 16 -12.22 2.97 6.53
CA ILE A 16 -13.13 2.77 5.39
C ILE A 16 -12.35 3.08 4.11
N VAL A 17 -11.85 2.03 3.46
CA VAL A 17 -11.14 2.16 2.20
C VAL A 17 -12.11 2.50 1.06
N ARG A 18 -11.79 3.54 0.30
CA ARG A 18 -12.54 3.94 -0.89
C ARG A 18 -11.70 3.60 -2.12
N TYR A 19 -12.19 2.64 -2.89
CA TYR A 19 -11.55 2.23 -4.14
C TYR A 19 -11.75 3.25 -5.27
N ASP A 20 -10.87 3.22 -6.27
CA ASP A 20 -10.94 4.12 -7.40
C ASP A 20 -12.21 3.90 -8.23
N GLU A 21 -12.59 2.62 -8.41
CA GLU A 21 -13.77 2.21 -9.17
C GLU A 21 -14.71 1.34 -8.32
N VAL A 22 -16.02 1.54 -8.52
CA VAL A 22 -17.02 0.75 -7.82
C VAL A 22 -16.94 -0.73 -8.21
N GLY A 23 -16.80 -1.60 -7.21
CA GLY A 23 -16.74 -3.05 -7.41
C GLY A 23 -15.36 -3.59 -7.75
N ILE A 24 -14.36 -2.73 -7.96
CA ILE A 24 -12.96 -3.13 -8.18
C ILE A 24 -12.14 -2.76 -6.93
N PRO A 25 -11.71 -3.74 -6.11
CA PRO A 25 -11.09 -3.45 -4.82
C PRO A 25 -9.62 -3.05 -4.98
N LEU A 26 -9.38 -1.94 -5.67
CA LEU A 26 -8.07 -1.38 -5.99
C LEU A 26 -8.10 0.14 -5.80
N TYR A 27 -7.11 0.66 -5.10
CA TYR A 27 -6.86 2.08 -4.90
C TYR A 27 -5.40 2.38 -5.22
N ILE A 28 -5.15 3.31 -6.13
CA ILE A 28 -3.81 3.67 -6.61
C ILE A 28 -3.64 5.17 -6.48
N ARG A 29 -2.59 5.61 -5.82
CA ARG A 29 -2.39 7.02 -5.54
C ARG A 29 -0.92 7.43 -5.49
N GLU A 30 -0.64 8.63 -6.01
CA GLU A 30 0.54 9.42 -5.64
C GLU A 30 0.21 10.25 -4.40
N GLY A 31 1.12 10.36 -3.48
CA GLY A 31 0.95 11.11 -2.24
C GLY A 31 2.15 11.97 -1.91
N LEU A 32 1.85 13.07 -1.20
CA LEU A 32 2.85 13.90 -0.53
C LEU A 32 2.57 13.87 0.97
N LEU A 33 3.58 13.65 1.78
CA LEU A 33 3.40 13.53 3.22
C LEU A 33 2.90 14.84 3.85
N SER A 34 3.25 15.99 3.25
CA SER A 34 2.72 17.32 3.64
C SER A 34 1.21 17.47 3.48
N SER A 35 0.55 16.60 2.69
CA SER A 35 -0.90 16.60 2.58
C SER A 35 -1.63 16.06 3.81
N TYR A 36 -0.90 15.45 4.74
CA TYR A 36 -1.42 14.99 6.02
C TYR A 36 -1.10 16.01 7.13
N PRO A 37 -2.01 16.22 8.11
CA PRO A 37 -1.73 17.07 9.26
C PRO A 37 -0.43 16.64 9.96
N ASP A 38 0.44 17.60 10.27
CA ASP A 38 1.73 17.36 10.94
C ASP A 38 2.62 16.31 10.25
N HIS A 39 2.50 16.14 8.93
CA HIS A 39 3.19 15.12 8.14
C HIS A 39 3.00 13.72 8.74
N ARG A 40 1.79 13.40 9.15
CA ARG A 40 1.45 12.13 9.81
C ARG A 40 0.06 11.63 9.39
N ALA A 41 0.01 10.38 8.91
CA ALA A 41 -1.25 9.67 8.73
C ALA A 41 -1.84 9.24 10.09
N LEU A 42 -3.15 9.09 10.17
CA LEU A 42 -3.78 8.51 11.36
C LEU A 42 -3.41 7.02 11.46
N CYS A 43 -3.18 6.55 12.68
CA CYS A 43 -2.98 5.13 12.94
C CYS A 43 -4.29 4.39 12.65
N HIS A 44 -4.22 3.37 11.79
CA HIS A 44 -5.39 2.64 11.31
C HIS A 44 -5.03 1.19 10.92
N TRP A 45 -6.06 0.41 10.66
CA TRP A 45 -5.95 -0.92 10.04
C TRP A 45 -7.08 -1.12 9.03
N HIS A 46 -6.87 -2.00 8.07
CA HIS A 46 -7.84 -2.43 7.08
C HIS A 46 -7.59 -3.88 6.63
N GLU A 47 -8.53 -4.46 5.90
CA GLU A 47 -8.37 -5.82 5.35
C GLU A 47 -7.54 -5.86 4.08
N ASP A 48 -7.32 -4.71 3.46
CA ASP A 48 -6.51 -4.56 2.26
C ASP A 48 -5.02 -4.78 2.56
N ILE A 49 -4.29 -5.26 1.57
CA ILE A 49 -2.84 -5.19 1.54
C ILE A 49 -2.48 -3.77 1.13
N GLU A 50 -1.57 -3.14 1.87
CA GLU A 50 -1.04 -1.83 1.52
C GLU A 50 0.39 -1.96 1.01
N TRP A 51 0.67 -1.28 -0.08
CA TRP A 51 2.01 -1.19 -0.64
C TRP A 51 2.38 0.28 -0.83
N VAL A 52 3.42 0.73 -0.11
CA VAL A 52 3.94 2.11 -0.19
C VAL A 52 5.37 2.07 -0.69
N GLN A 53 5.67 2.85 -1.72
CA GLN A 53 7.02 3.03 -2.28
C GLN A 53 7.42 4.50 -2.26
N ILE A 54 8.61 4.78 -1.73
CA ILE A 54 9.15 6.12 -1.62
C ILE A 54 9.82 6.51 -2.93
N ARG A 55 9.41 7.62 -3.53
CA ARG A 55 10.04 8.20 -4.73
C ARG A 55 11.12 9.20 -4.38
N SER A 56 10.85 10.05 -3.39
CA SER A 56 11.85 11.00 -2.88
C SER A 56 11.61 11.31 -1.41
N GLY A 57 12.66 11.71 -0.70
CA GLY A 57 12.61 11.95 0.74
C GLY A 57 12.70 10.67 1.54
N GLN A 58 12.16 10.71 2.75
CA GLN A 58 12.13 9.59 3.70
C GLN A 58 10.78 9.57 4.41
N MET A 59 10.37 8.37 4.82
CA MET A 59 9.17 8.18 5.65
C MET A 59 9.47 7.16 6.74
N ASN A 60 9.12 7.48 7.98
CA ASN A 60 9.03 6.46 9.02
C ASN A 60 7.68 5.76 8.88
N TYR A 61 7.70 4.44 8.92
CA TYR A 61 6.52 3.60 8.90
C TYR A 61 6.40 2.84 10.20
N TYR A 62 5.25 2.93 10.83
CA TYR A 62 4.98 2.27 12.09
C TYR A 62 4.00 1.14 11.88
N ILE A 63 4.39 -0.09 12.26
CA ILE A 63 3.56 -1.29 12.14
C ILE A 63 3.59 -2.04 13.46
N ASN A 64 2.43 -2.18 14.12
CA ASN A 64 2.26 -2.96 15.36
C ASN A 64 3.34 -2.68 16.43
N GLY A 65 3.74 -1.42 16.62
CA GLY A 65 4.78 -1.05 17.58
C GLY A 65 6.21 -1.06 17.03
N LYS A 66 6.43 -1.46 15.78
CA LYS A 66 7.75 -1.49 15.13
C LYS A 66 7.92 -0.29 14.21
N ARG A 67 9.08 0.34 14.23
CA ARG A 67 9.42 1.45 13.34
C ARG A 67 10.34 0.99 12.22
N VAL A 68 9.99 1.33 11.00
CA VAL A 68 10.79 1.08 9.79
C VAL A 68 11.04 2.42 9.11
N LEU A 69 12.32 2.79 8.90
CA LEU A 69 12.66 3.94 8.07
C LEU A 69 12.72 3.51 6.62
N LEU A 70 11.91 4.16 5.77
CA LEU A 70 11.90 3.97 4.33
C LEU A 70 12.66 5.12 3.66
N ASN A 71 13.66 4.78 2.87
CA ASN A 71 14.43 5.72 2.05
C ASN A 71 13.88 5.77 0.62
N ALA A 72 14.28 6.79 -0.14
CA ALA A 72 13.96 6.87 -1.56
C ALA A 72 14.39 5.59 -2.31
N GLY A 73 13.47 5.04 -3.11
CA GLY A 73 13.65 3.77 -3.83
C GLY A 73 13.20 2.53 -3.06
N GLU A 74 13.02 2.61 -1.74
CA GLU A 74 12.53 1.50 -0.91
C GLU A 74 10.99 1.45 -0.88
N ALA A 75 10.46 0.28 -0.49
CA ALA A 75 9.02 0.10 -0.31
C ALA A 75 8.72 -0.76 0.92
N ILE A 76 7.49 -0.65 1.39
CA ILE A 76 6.93 -1.52 2.41
C ILE A 76 5.62 -2.12 1.88
N ILE A 77 5.43 -3.42 2.12
CA ILE A 77 4.15 -4.11 1.92
C ILE A 77 3.64 -4.47 3.31
N VAL A 78 2.49 -3.92 3.68
CA VAL A 78 1.83 -4.19 4.95
C VAL A 78 0.74 -5.23 4.73
N ASN A 79 0.79 -6.31 5.51
CA ASN A 79 -0.19 -7.38 5.42
C ASN A 79 -1.58 -6.90 5.93
N SER A 80 -2.61 -7.65 5.58
CA SER A 80 -3.98 -7.42 6.03
C SER A 80 -4.08 -7.30 7.55
N ARG A 81 -4.92 -6.37 8.04
CA ARG A 81 -5.28 -6.18 9.46
C ARG A 81 -4.13 -5.77 10.39
N GLN A 82 -3.03 -5.25 9.87
CA GLN A 82 -1.96 -4.72 10.71
C GLN A 82 -2.23 -3.25 11.03
N MET A 83 -2.00 -2.85 12.28
CA MET A 83 -2.03 -1.44 12.69
C MET A 83 -0.83 -0.70 12.13
N HIS A 84 -1.04 0.36 11.37
CA HIS A 84 0.06 1.08 10.73
C HIS A 84 -0.23 2.54 10.45
N TYR A 85 0.83 3.31 10.23
CA TYR A 85 0.80 4.68 9.69
C TYR A 85 2.18 5.14 9.26
N GLY A 86 2.22 6.05 8.28
CA GLY A 86 3.44 6.75 7.85
C GLY A 86 3.56 8.13 8.47
N TYR A 87 4.78 8.60 8.75
CA TYR A 87 5.04 9.92 9.30
C TYR A 87 6.46 10.43 9.04
N SER A 88 6.66 11.74 9.18
CA SER A 88 7.97 12.37 9.23
C SER A 88 8.24 12.92 10.64
N GLU A 89 9.44 12.63 11.19
CA GLU A 89 9.84 13.16 12.51
C GLU A 89 10.22 14.64 12.48
N ASN A 90 10.71 15.11 11.35
CA ASN A 90 11.27 16.47 11.20
C ASN A 90 10.49 17.35 10.22
N GLY A 91 9.29 16.94 9.82
CA GLY A 91 8.43 17.69 8.91
C GLY A 91 8.97 17.80 7.48
N GLN A 92 9.94 16.96 7.09
CA GLN A 92 10.42 16.92 5.72
C GLN A 92 9.41 16.27 4.79
N GLU A 93 9.37 16.77 3.55
CA GLU A 93 8.51 16.23 2.52
C GLU A 93 8.94 14.83 2.11
N CYS A 94 7.95 13.98 1.81
CA CYS A 94 8.16 12.69 1.23
C CYS A 94 7.12 12.49 0.10
N ASP A 95 7.62 12.16 -1.08
CA ASP A 95 6.80 11.80 -2.23
C ASP A 95 6.75 10.27 -2.36
N PHE A 96 5.56 9.71 -2.45
CA PHE A 96 5.36 8.26 -2.44
C PHE A 96 4.22 7.82 -3.35
N ILE A 97 4.24 6.54 -3.71
CA ILE A 97 3.12 5.84 -4.34
C ILE A 97 2.50 4.94 -3.27
N CYS A 98 1.16 4.95 -3.17
CA CYS A 98 0.41 4.05 -2.30
C CYS A 98 -0.59 3.26 -3.12
N ILE A 99 -0.61 1.95 -2.90
CA ILE A 99 -1.64 1.05 -3.46
C ILE A 99 -2.30 0.31 -2.30
N LEU A 100 -3.62 0.33 -2.29
CA LEU A 100 -4.45 -0.54 -1.45
C LEU A 100 -5.15 -1.53 -2.37
N CYS A 101 -5.06 -2.81 -2.07
CA CYS A 101 -5.80 -3.82 -2.79
C CYS A 101 -6.37 -4.86 -1.83
N HIS A 102 -7.67 -5.12 -1.95
CA HIS A 102 -8.25 -6.23 -1.20
C HIS A 102 -7.76 -7.55 -1.83
N PRO A 103 -7.29 -8.51 -1.02
CA PRO A 103 -6.69 -9.75 -1.53
C PRO A 103 -7.60 -10.54 -2.49
N LYS A 104 -8.90 -10.33 -2.45
CA LYS A 104 -9.86 -10.94 -3.40
C LYS A 104 -9.62 -10.57 -4.86
N ILE A 105 -8.88 -9.49 -5.14
CA ILE A 105 -8.53 -9.12 -6.52
C ILE A 105 -7.58 -10.14 -7.15
N LEU A 106 -6.79 -10.86 -6.34
CA LEU A 106 -5.75 -11.79 -6.82
C LEU A 106 -6.32 -13.06 -7.43
N THR A 107 -7.49 -13.52 -6.97
CA THR A 107 -8.17 -14.67 -7.57
C THR A 107 -9.64 -14.72 -7.17
N ALA A 108 -10.50 -15.07 -8.12
CA ALA A 108 -11.91 -15.37 -7.88
C ALA A 108 -12.14 -16.84 -7.49
N ASN A 109 -11.11 -17.69 -7.61
CA ASN A 109 -11.22 -19.11 -7.26
C ASN A 109 -11.04 -19.31 -5.75
N SER A 110 -12.10 -19.75 -5.08
CA SER A 110 -12.11 -19.92 -3.62
C SER A 110 -11.11 -20.98 -3.13
N VAL A 111 -10.85 -22.02 -3.89
CA VAL A 111 -9.87 -23.06 -3.54
C VAL A 111 -8.45 -22.47 -3.58
N LEU A 112 -8.10 -21.75 -4.63
CA LEU A 112 -6.81 -21.08 -4.74
C LEU A 112 -6.64 -20.02 -3.64
N TYR A 113 -7.70 -19.26 -3.37
CA TYR A 113 -7.68 -18.26 -2.29
C TYR A 113 -7.38 -18.90 -0.93
N GLN A 114 -8.09 -19.96 -0.57
CA GLN A 114 -7.89 -20.65 0.71
C GLN A 114 -6.53 -21.36 0.79
N SER A 115 -6.05 -21.89 -0.32
CA SER A 115 -4.80 -22.65 -0.32
C SER A 115 -3.55 -21.79 -0.33
N TYR A 116 -3.58 -20.60 -0.95
CA TYR A 116 -2.38 -19.80 -1.18
C TYR A 116 -2.45 -18.40 -0.59
N ILE A 117 -3.62 -17.75 -0.56
CA ILE A 117 -3.75 -16.38 -0.08
C ILE A 117 -4.02 -16.35 1.43
N THR A 118 -5.01 -17.10 1.89
CA THR A 118 -5.38 -17.14 3.32
C THR A 118 -4.18 -17.44 4.25
N PRO A 119 -3.29 -18.43 3.95
CA PRO A 119 -2.15 -18.69 4.81
C PRO A 119 -1.18 -17.51 4.92
N VAL A 120 -1.00 -16.73 3.87
CA VAL A 120 -0.17 -15.52 3.87
C VAL A 120 -0.80 -14.43 4.74
N LEU A 121 -2.10 -14.15 4.52
CA LEU A 121 -2.82 -13.10 5.24
C LEU A 121 -2.93 -13.38 6.75
N SER A 122 -3.05 -14.65 7.13
CA SER A 122 -3.20 -15.08 8.52
C SER A 122 -1.90 -15.44 9.23
N ASN A 123 -0.75 -15.29 8.56
CA ASN A 123 0.54 -15.60 9.14
C ASN A 123 0.98 -14.52 10.15
N PRO A 124 1.01 -14.79 11.46
CA PRO A 124 1.39 -13.78 12.45
C PRO A 124 2.86 -13.36 12.38
N ALA A 125 3.72 -14.15 11.71
CA ALA A 125 5.11 -13.80 11.48
C ALA A 125 5.30 -12.85 10.28
N LEU A 126 4.29 -12.69 9.45
CA LEU A 126 4.32 -11.84 8.25
C LEU A 126 3.47 -10.59 8.46
N GLU A 127 3.95 -9.65 9.25
CA GLU A 127 3.27 -8.36 9.46
C GLU A 127 3.50 -7.42 8.28
N TYR A 128 4.72 -7.41 7.74
CA TYR A 128 5.13 -6.58 6.60
C TYR A 128 6.37 -7.14 5.91
N LEU A 129 6.63 -6.66 4.71
CA LEU A 129 7.88 -6.85 3.97
C LEU A 129 8.51 -5.48 3.71
N HIS A 130 9.80 -5.32 4.00
CA HIS A 130 10.58 -4.14 3.65
C HIS A 130 11.43 -4.47 2.42
N LEU A 131 11.11 -3.85 1.29
CA LEU A 131 11.78 -4.09 0.02
C LEU A 131 12.88 -3.05 -0.20
N LYS A 132 14.07 -3.52 -0.59
CA LYS A 132 15.27 -2.69 -0.78
C LYS A 132 15.88 -2.91 -2.16
N PRO A 133 16.27 -1.84 -2.88
CA PRO A 133 16.76 -1.94 -4.25
C PRO A 133 18.06 -2.72 -4.40
N GLU A 134 18.87 -2.81 -3.36
CA GLU A 134 20.11 -3.59 -3.33
C GLU A 134 19.88 -5.11 -3.29
N ASN A 135 18.68 -5.57 -2.93
CA ASN A 135 18.31 -6.97 -3.01
C ASN A 135 17.75 -7.28 -4.42
N PRO A 136 18.35 -8.20 -5.21
CA PRO A 136 17.90 -8.49 -6.56
C PRO A 136 16.45 -9.00 -6.68
N GLU A 137 15.94 -9.71 -5.67
CA GLU A 137 14.56 -10.19 -5.65
C GLU A 137 13.59 -9.02 -5.42
N ASP A 138 13.93 -8.14 -4.48
CA ASP A 138 13.13 -6.93 -4.19
C ASP A 138 13.16 -5.95 -5.37
N ALA A 139 14.30 -5.81 -6.06
CA ALA A 139 14.45 -4.91 -7.19
C ALA A 139 13.43 -5.17 -8.31
N LYS A 140 13.06 -6.44 -8.53
CA LYS A 140 12.00 -6.80 -9.47
C LYS A 140 10.63 -6.34 -8.96
N ALA A 141 10.32 -6.59 -7.70
CA ALA A 141 9.08 -6.18 -7.08
C ALA A 141 8.91 -4.65 -7.05
N LEU A 142 10.01 -3.91 -6.82
CA LEU A 142 10.02 -2.45 -6.80
C LEU A 142 9.67 -1.79 -8.15
N GLN A 143 9.66 -2.52 -9.25
CA GLN A 143 9.19 -2.03 -10.55
C GLN A 143 7.67 -2.09 -10.70
N THR A 144 7.00 -2.84 -9.85
CA THR A 144 5.54 -3.10 -9.95
C THR A 144 4.71 -1.83 -9.72
N LEU A 145 4.96 -1.07 -8.67
CA LEU A 145 4.15 0.11 -8.34
C LEU A 145 4.25 1.23 -9.38
N PRO A 146 5.45 1.59 -9.86
CA PRO A 146 5.57 2.56 -10.95
C PRO A 146 4.81 2.14 -12.22
N GLU A 147 4.82 0.84 -12.55
CA GLU A 147 4.10 0.32 -13.71
C GLU A 147 2.57 0.38 -13.52
N ILE A 148 2.06 0.02 -12.35
CA ILE A 148 0.64 0.13 -12.03
C ILE A 148 0.20 1.60 -12.06
N LEU A 149 1.03 2.52 -11.55
CA LEU A 149 0.74 3.95 -11.64
C LEU A 149 0.69 4.46 -13.09
N ARG A 150 1.60 3.96 -13.96
CA ARG A 150 1.58 4.26 -15.38
C ARG A 150 0.28 3.79 -16.02
N LEU A 151 -0.13 2.54 -15.76
CA LEU A 151 -1.40 1.99 -16.24
C LEU A 151 -2.60 2.83 -15.82
N LYS A 152 -2.64 3.27 -14.56
CA LYS A 152 -3.70 4.16 -14.08
C LYS A 152 -3.73 5.49 -14.82
N LYS A 153 -2.57 6.09 -15.14
CA LYS A 153 -2.48 7.37 -15.85
C LYS A 153 -2.87 7.24 -17.32
N GLU A 154 -2.46 6.16 -17.98
CA GLU A 154 -2.72 5.92 -19.41
C GLU A 154 -4.11 5.34 -19.67
N GLN A 155 -4.66 4.63 -18.69
CA GLN A 155 -5.98 3.98 -18.73
C GLN A 155 -6.23 3.16 -20.02
N PRO A 156 -5.32 2.24 -20.42
CA PRO A 156 -5.63 1.34 -21.51
C PRO A 156 -6.85 0.48 -21.16
N THR A 157 -7.51 -0.08 -22.16
CA THR A 157 -8.69 -0.92 -21.94
C THR A 157 -8.36 -2.05 -20.94
N ALA A 158 -9.19 -2.16 -19.90
CA ALA A 158 -9.07 -3.18 -18.83
C ALA A 158 -7.74 -3.13 -18.06
N TYR A 159 -7.19 -1.93 -17.85
CA TYR A 159 -5.94 -1.75 -17.10
C TYR A 159 -5.99 -2.35 -15.69
N GLU A 160 -7.17 -2.44 -15.08
CA GLU A 160 -7.37 -3.02 -13.75
C GLU A 160 -7.03 -4.52 -13.73
N ILE A 161 -7.28 -5.26 -14.82
CA ILE A 161 -6.89 -6.67 -14.94
C ILE A 161 -5.38 -6.79 -15.00
N GLU A 162 -4.71 -5.94 -15.76
CA GLU A 162 -3.25 -5.91 -15.86
C GLU A 162 -2.62 -5.52 -14.53
N ALA A 163 -3.16 -4.50 -13.85
CA ALA A 163 -2.72 -4.11 -12.51
C ALA A 163 -2.88 -5.25 -11.50
N ALA A 164 -4.00 -5.96 -11.51
CA ALA A 164 -4.20 -7.13 -10.65
C ALA A 164 -3.19 -8.26 -10.93
N ALA A 165 -2.88 -8.50 -12.21
CA ALA A 165 -1.86 -9.48 -12.60
C ALA A 165 -0.45 -9.11 -12.13
N LEU A 166 -0.12 -7.81 -12.13
CA LEU A 166 1.16 -7.30 -11.62
C LEU A 166 1.28 -7.43 -10.10
N LEU A 167 0.17 -7.40 -9.36
CA LEU A 167 0.12 -7.57 -7.91
C LEU A 167 0.19 -9.05 -7.48
N SER A 168 -0.07 -9.97 -8.39
CA SER A 168 -0.07 -11.42 -8.12
C SER A 168 1.34 -11.99 -8.13
#